data_d7878be3f97d241741f72ffb938e7e3c
#
_entry.id   d7878be3f97d241741f72ffb938e7e3c
#
_cell.length_a   1.000
_cell.length_b   1.000
_cell.length_c   1.000
_cell.angle_alpha   90.00
_cell.angle_beta   90.00
_cell.angle_gamma   90.00
#
_symmetry.space_group_name_H-M   'P 1'
#
loop_
_entity.id
_entity.type
_entity.pdbx_description
1 polymer ?
#
loop_
_entity_poly.entity_id
_entity_poly.type
_entity_poly.pdbx_seq_one_letter_code
_entity_poly.pdbx_strand_id
1 'polypeptide(L)'
;MSKRYDVKGKRYFEYPSKYYCEDVGLRNVRLGLRQQEETHVMENIVYNELVARGFSVDVGVVDIVERDGEGRRHQKNCEIDFIARKGGQQVYIQSAYSMVDPEKEKMELRPLLAVRDFHKKVVVDRSVMPPWTDESNILRVGIYDFPFAYWGGDLDL
;
A
#
# COMPACT_ATOMS: atom_id res chain seq x y z
N MET A 1 -4.12 12.60 6.32
CA MET A 1 -2.73 12.60 6.82
C MET A 1 -2.43 11.24 7.44
N SER A 2 -1.41 10.55 6.95
CA SER A 2 -0.98 9.24 7.46
C SER A 2 0.40 9.34 8.11
N LYS A 3 0.52 8.78 9.31
CA LYS A 3 1.79 8.70 10.06
C LYS A 3 2.56 7.45 9.65
N ARG A 4 3.88 7.45 9.85
CA ARG A 4 4.71 6.28 9.63
C ARG A 4 4.74 5.39 10.86
N TYR A 5 4.44 4.13 10.67
CA TYR A 5 4.35 3.11 11.70
C TYR A 5 5.38 2.00 11.45
N ASP A 6 6.22 1.75 12.43
CA ASP A 6 7.15 0.62 12.44
C ASP A 6 6.39 -0.69 12.67
N VAL A 7 6.28 -1.51 11.63
CA VAL A 7 5.52 -2.77 11.66
C VAL A 7 6.12 -3.76 12.67
N LYS A 8 7.44 -3.82 12.77
CA LYS A 8 8.16 -4.73 13.66
C LYS A 8 8.25 -4.21 15.09
N GLY A 9 8.64 -2.94 15.24
CA GLY A 9 8.79 -2.29 16.55
C GLY A 9 7.47 -1.82 17.17
N LYS A 10 6.36 -1.88 16.41
CA LYS A 10 5.00 -1.48 16.85
C LYS A 10 4.95 -0.07 17.46
N ARG A 11 5.63 0.89 16.83
CA ARG A 11 5.71 2.28 17.28
C ARG A 11 5.60 3.25 16.10
N TYR A 12 5.21 4.49 16.39
CA TYR A 12 5.23 5.55 15.39
C TYR A 12 6.61 6.19 15.30
N PHE A 13 7.02 6.53 14.07
CA PHE A 13 8.21 7.31 13.82
C PHE A 13 7.91 8.81 13.82
N GLU A 14 8.87 9.62 14.24
CA GLU A 14 8.87 11.08 14.08
C GLU A 14 9.30 11.52 12.66
N TYR A 15 8.88 10.78 11.64
CA TYR A 15 9.13 11.14 10.24
C TYR A 15 7.99 12.01 9.69
N PRO A 16 8.25 12.79 8.62
CA PRO A 16 7.19 13.54 7.96
C PRO A 16 6.01 12.66 7.56
N SER A 17 4.81 13.10 7.86
CA SER A 17 3.60 12.39 7.46
C SER A 17 3.35 12.49 5.96
N LYS A 18 2.70 11.49 5.37
CA LYS A 18 2.16 11.59 4.01
C LYS A 18 0.79 12.31 4.05
N TYR A 19 0.56 13.18 3.07
CA TYR A 19 -0.69 13.91 2.93
C TYR A 19 -1.38 13.51 1.64
N TYR A 20 -2.65 13.19 1.74
CA TYR A 20 -3.50 12.80 0.62
C TYR A 20 -4.60 13.84 0.46
N CYS A 21 -4.96 14.14 -0.78
CA CYS A 21 -6.00 15.10 -1.11
C CYS A 21 -7.35 14.37 -1.25
N GLU A 22 -8.40 14.89 -0.63
CA GLU A 22 -9.74 14.31 -0.79
C GLU A 22 -10.23 14.39 -2.23
N ASP A 23 -10.00 15.52 -2.88
CA ASP A 23 -10.34 15.75 -4.29
C ASP A 23 -9.08 15.81 -5.15
N VAL A 24 -8.79 14.71 -5.85
CA VAL A 24 -7.65 14.60 -6.76
C VAL A 24 -7.79 15.52 -7.96
N GLY A 25 -9.02 15.78 -8.42
CA GLY A 25 -9.30 16.69 -9.52
C GLY A 25 -8.94 18.12 -9.15
N LEU A 26 -9.38 18.59 -7.99
CA LEU A 26 -9.06 19.93 -7.48
C LEU A 26 -7.56 20.09 -7.23
N ARG A 27 -6.88 19.06 -6.70
CA ARG A 27 -5.42 19.03 -6.56
C ARG A 27 -4.74 19.25 -7.91
N ASN A 28 -5.16 18.52 -8.92
CA ASN A 28 -4.54 18.57 -10.25
C ASN A 28 -4.73 19.94 -10.91
N VAL A 29 -5.90 20.54 -10.79
CA VAL A 29 -6.18 21.92 -11.27
C VAL A 29 -5.26 22.91 -10.58
N ARG A 30 -5.09 22.86 -9.26
CA ARG A 30 -4.19 23.73 -8.50
C ARG A 30 -2.73 23.58 -8.88
N LEU A 31 -2.31 22.38 -9.26
CA LEU A 31 -0.94 22.10 -9.74
C LEU A 31 -0.76 22.44 -11.23
N GLY A 32 -1.76 23.07 -11.87
CA GLY A 32 -1.71 23.55 -13.25
C GLY A 32 -1.76 22.41 -14.27
N LEU A 33 -2.40 21.28 -13.92
CA LEU A 33 -2.54 20.08 -14.76
C LEU A 33 -1.20 19.57 -15.32
N ARG A 34 -0.10 19.90 -14.62
CA ARG A 34 1.24 19.39 -14.96
C ARG A 34 1.26 17.90 -14.76
N GLN A 35 2.16 17.24 -15.48
CA GLN A 35 2.32 15.80 -15.59
C GLN A 35 1.91 15.04 -14.31
N GLN A 36 0.78 14.35 -14.38
CA GLN A 36 0.25 13.59 -13.25
C GLN A 36 1.11 12.34 -13.13
N GLU A 37 1.77 12.20 -12.01
CA GLU A 37 2.36 10.92 -11.65
C GLU A 37 1.19 9.98 -11.29
N GLU A 38 0.76 9.17 -12.27
CA GLU A 38 -0.40 8.27 -12.17
C GLU A 38 -0.30 7.33 -10.94
N THR A 39 0.92 7.00 -10.55
CA THR A 39 1.22 6.23 -9.32
C THR A 39 0.70 6.95 -8.08
N HIS A 40 0.99 8.23 -7.93
CA HIS A 40 0.52 9.01 -6.78
C HIS A 40 -0.99 9.26 -6.80
N VAL A 41 -1.58 9.36 -8.00
CA VAL A 41 -3.05 9.47 -8.14
C VAL A 41 -3.70 8.18 -7.66
N MET A 42 -3.18 7.03 -8.07
CA MET A 42 -3.72 5.73 -7.67
C MET A 42 -3.57 5.50 -6.16
N GLU A 43 -2.40 5.81 -5.59
CA GLU A 43 -2.18 5.75 -4.14
C GLU A 43 -3.18 6.64 -3.39
N ASN A 44 -3.45 7.86 -3.89
CA ASN A 44 -4.41 8.77 -3.29
C ASN A 44 -5.86 8.24 -3.35
N ILE A 45 -6.25 7.61 -4.46
CA ILE A 45 -7.58 6.99 -4.60
C ILE A 45 -7.75 5.86 -3.59
N VAL A 46 -6.75 4.98 -3.47
CA VAL A 46 -6.75 3.88 -2.48
C VAL A 46 -6.89 4.43 -1.06
N TYR A 47 -6.13 5.47 -0.72
CA TYR A 47 -6.23 6.13 0.58
C TYR A 47 -7.63 6.66 0.87
N ASN A 48 -8.20 7.42 -0.08
CA ASN A 48 -9.52 8.03 0.08
C ASN A 48 -10.61 6.97 0.26
N GLU A 49 -10.53 5.87 -0.50
CA GLU A 49 -11.46 4.75 -0.38
C GLU A 49 -11.39 4.09 1.00
N LEU A 50 -10.19 3.86 1.51
CA LEU A 50 -9.99 3.30 2.85
C LEU A 50 -10.58 4.19 3.94
N VAL A 51 -10.33 5.50 3.86
CA VAL A 51 -10.85 6.47 4.84
C VAL A 51 -12.37 6.57 4.74
N ALA A 52 -12.94 6.61 3.54
CA ALA A 52 -14.40 6.63 3.32
C ALA A 52 -15.09 5.41 3.94
N ARG A 53 -14.42 4.26 3.99
CA ARG A 53 -14.87 3.03 4.65
C ARG A 53 -14.64 3.01 6.16
N GLY A 54 -14.08 4.07 6.71
CA GLY A 54 -13.84 4.21 8.16
C GLY A 54 -12.62 3.46 8.67
N PHE A 55 -11.64 3.16 7.80
CA PHE A 55 -10.34 2.66 8.25
C PHE A 55 -9.49 3.78 8.82
N SER A 56 -8.75 3.47 9.87
CA SER A 56 -7.57 4.23 10.27
C SER A 56 -6.39 3.79 9.40
N VAL A 57 -5.72 4.74 8.74
CA VAL A 57 -4.71 4.44 7.73
C VAL A 57 -3.37 5.08 8.09
N ASP A 58 -2.35 4.25 8.21
CA ASP A 58 -0.95 4.64 8.43
C ASP A 58 -0.07 4.14 7.29
N VAL A 59 1.14 4.68 7.16
CA VAL A 59 2.19 4.17 6.28
C VAL A 59 3.02 3.15 7.05
N GLY A 60 3.21 1.95 6.49
CA GLY A 60 4.03 0.92 7.10
C GLY A 60 5.52 1.14 6.82
N VAL A 61 6.38 0.95 7.81
CA VAL A 61 7.83 0.91 7.63
C VAL A 61 8.34 -0.47 8.06
N VAL A 62 9.10 -1.11 7.18
CA VAL A 62 9.64 -2.45 7.37
C VAL A 62 11.13 -2.45 7.09
N ASP A 63 11.91 -3.00 8.01
CA ASP A 63 13.34 -3.18 7.83
C ASP A 63 13.63 -4.44 7.02
N ILE A 64 14.31 -4.27 5.91
CA ILE A 64 14.77 -5.35 5.03
C ILE A 64 16.30 -5.41 5.08
N VAL A 65 16.85 -6.62 5.22
CA VAL A 65 18.30 -6.84 5.14
C VAL A 65 18.67 -7.11 3.70
N GLU A 66 19.48 -6.25 3.12
CA GLU A 66 20.10 -6.43 1.81
C GLU A 66 21.57 -6.83 1.94
N ARG A 67 22.09 -7.49 0.91
CA ARG A 67 23.53 -7.71 0.75
C ARG A 67 24.03 -6.87 -0.42
N ASP A 68 25.10 -6.13 -0.21
CA ASP A 68 25.76 -5.43 -1.31
C ASP A 68 26.53 -6.41 -2.22
N GLY A 69 27.10 -5.86 -3.30
CA GLY A 69 27.92 -6.65 -4.23
C GLY A 69 29.17 -7.28 -3.62
N GLU A 70 29.56 -6.85 -2.41
CA GLU A 70 30.69 -7.39 -1.62
C GLU A 70 30.21 -8.37 -0.54
N GLY A 71 28.90 -8.69 -0.50
CA GLY A 71 28.30 -9.62 0.46
C GLY A 71 28.05 -9.05 1.85
N ARG A 72 28.31 -7.77 2.10
CA ARG A 72 28.06 -7.11 3.39
C ARG A 72 26.56 -6.90 3.58
N ARG A 73 26.09 -7.15 4.80
CA ARG A 73 24.68 -6.93 5.17
C ARG A 73 24.46 -5.50 5.58
N HIS A 74 23.47 -4.83 4.96
CA HIS A 74 22.97 -3.55 5.43
C HIS A 74 21.45 -3.59 5.54
N GLN A 75 20.96 -2.80 6.47
CA GLN A 75 19.55 -2.65 6.75
C GLN A 75 19.01 -1.50 5.91
N LYS A 76 17.87 -1.73 5.24
CA LYS A 76 17.18 -0.73 4.43
C LYS A 76 15.74 -0.67 4.88
N ASN A 77 15.26 0.54 5.15
CA ASN A 77 13.85 0.78 5.43
C ASN A 77 13.07 0.80 4.10
N CYS A 78 12.04 -0.03 4.03
CA CYS A 78 11.10 -0.03 2.92
C CYS A 78 9.71 0.36 3.44
N GLU A 79 8.93 1.05 2.60
CA GLU A 79 7.57 1.45 2.96
C GLU A 79 6.56 0.48 2.40
N ILE A 80 5.52 0.18 3.18
CA ILE A 80 4.24 -0.34 2.73
C ILE A 80 3.31 0.85 2.66
N ASP A 81 2.66 1.07 1.53
CA ASP A 81 1.88 2.29 1.31
C ASP A 81 0.84 2.49 2.39
N PHE A 82 0.12 1.43 2.78
CA PHE A 82 -0.92 1.54 3.79
C PHE A 82 -0.95 0.37 4.76
N ILE A 83 -1.14 0.70 6.03
CA ILE A 83 -1.64 -0.19 7.07
C ILE A 83 -3.03 0.29 7.42
N ALA A 84 -4.06 -0.43 6.99
CA ALA A 84 -5.45 -0.09 7.23
C ALA A 84 -5.99 -0.89 8.42
N ARG A 85 -6.59 -0.21 9.41
CA ARG A 85 -7.14 -0.83 10.63
C ARG A 85 -8.58 -0.42 10.85
N LYS A 86 -9.44 -1.41 11.14
CA LYS A 86 -10.85 -1.20 11.49
C LYS A 86 -11.37 -2.38 12.30
N GLY A 87 -12.09 -2.12 13.41
CA GLY A 87 -12.75 -3.19 14.19
C GLY A 87 -11.84 -4.31 14.68
N GLY A 88 -10.56 -4.02 15.00
CA GLY A 88 -9.58 -5.03 15.41
C GLY A 88 -8.91 -5.76 14.25
N GLN A 89 -9.32 -5.54 13.02
CA GLN A 89 -8.69 -6.07 11.82
C GLN A 89 -7.58 -5.15 11.34
N GLN A 90 -6.54 -5.71 10.74
CA GLN A 90 -5.44 -5.00 10.09
C GLN A 90 -5.14 -5.62 8.73
N VAL A 91 -4.93 -4.77 7.74
CA VAL A 91 -4.59 -5.16 6.37
C VAL A 91 -3.40 -4.33 5.89
N TYR A 92 -2.45 -4.97 5.22
CA TYR A 92 -1.34 -4.31 4.53
C TYR A 92 -1.68 -4.15 3.07
N ILE A 93 -1.47 -2.95 2.53
CA ILE A 93 -1.85 -2.64 1.16
C ILE A 93 -0.70 -1.93 0.47
N GLN A 94 -0.36 -2.42 -0.71
CA GLN A 94 0.60 -1.82 -1.63
C GLN A 94 -0.14 -1.37 -2.89
N SER A 95 0.07 -0.13 -3.30
CA SER A 95 -0.45 0.42 -4.54
C SER A 95 0.64 0.35 -5.61
N ALA A 96 0.47 -0.49 -6.62
CA ALA A 96 1.45 -0.72 -7.67
C ALA A 96 0.85 -0.39 -9.04
N TYR A 97 1.35 0.67 -9.68
CA TYR A 97 0.80 1.16 -10.95
C TYR A 97 0.83 0.13 -12.07
N SER A 98 1.90 -0.67 -12.15
CA SER A 98 2.07 -1.71 -13.17
C SER A 98 2.95 -2.84 -12.65
N MET A 99 2.46 -4.05 -12.81
CA MET A 99 3.14 -5.31 -12.46
C MET A 99 3.60 -6.09 -13.71
N VAL A 100 3.84 -5.39 -14.82
CA VAL A 100 4.23 -6.04 -16.10
C VAL A 100 5.69 -6.49 -16.10
N ASP A 101 6.55 -5.76 -15.37
CA ASP A 101 7.97 -6.09 -15.25
C ASP A 101 8.22 -6.94 -14.00
N PRO A 102 8.65 -8.20 -14.12
CA PRO A 102 8.85 -9.11 -12.99
C PRO A 102 9.86 -8.60 -11.94
N GLU A 103 10.88 -7.85 -12.36
CA GLU A 103 11.87 -7.30 -11.43
C GLU A 103 11.27 -6.14 -10.62
N LYS A 104 10.48 -5.28 -11.26
CA LYS A 104 9.74 -4.22 -10.57
C LYS A 104 8.71 -4.80 -9.62
N GLU A 105 7.95 -5.79 -10.07
CA GLU A 105 6.99 -6.50 -9.24
C GLU A 105 7.64 -7.06 -7.97
N LYS A 106 8.76 -7.73 -8.12
CA LYS A 106 9.53 -8.29 -7.00
C LYS A 106 10.00 -7.21 -6.03
N MET A 107 10.39 -6.05 -6.52
CA MET A 107 10.78 -4.92 -5.67
C MET A 107 9.58 -4.33 -4.91
N GLU A 108 8.45 -4.15 -5.57
CA GLU A 108 7.22 -3.62 -4.97
C GLU A 108 6.64 -4.55 -3.90
N LEU A 109 6.77 -5.87 -4.08
CA LEU A 109 6.28 -6.86 -3.13
C LEU A 109 7.19 -7.08 -1.92
N ARG A 110 8.45 -6.69 -1.99
CA ARG A 110 9.44 -6.93 -0.92
C ARG A 110 8.99 -6.47 0.46
N PRO A 111 8.42 -5.26 0.63
CA PRO A 111 7.94 -4.82 1.94
C PRO A 111 6.84 -5.73 2.50
N LEU A 112 5.88 -6.12 1.66
CA LEU A 112 4.78 -7.02 2.06
C LEU A 112 5.29 -8.41 2.43
N LEU A 113 6.26 -8.94 1.68
CA LEU A 113 6.84 -10.27 1.92
C LEU A 113 7.73 -10.28 3.16
N ALA A 114 8.30 -9.14 3.55
CA ALA A 114 9.11 -9.02 4.76
C ALA A 114 8.28 -9.05 6.06
N VAL A 115 6.99 -8.74 5.98
CA VAL A 115 6.06 -8.85 7.11
C VAL A 115 5.69 -10.31 7.32
N ARG A 116 5.98 -10.82 8.53
CA ARG A 116 5.76 -12.24 8.90
C ARG A 116 4.67 -12.38 9.96
N ASP A 117 3.53 -11.75 9.73
CA ASP A 117 2.35 -11.92 10.57
C ASP A 117 1.17 -12.50 9.78
N PHE A 118 0.04 -12.67 10.43
CA PHE A 118 -1.15 -13.31 9.85
C PHE A 118 -2.12 -12.32 9.20
N HIS A 119 -1.78 -11.03 9.19
CA HIS A 119 -2.65 -10.02 8.61
C HIS A 119 -2.68 -10.13 7.09
N LYS A 120 -3.85 -9.83 6.53
CA LYS A 120 -4.07 -9.87 5.08
C LYS A 120 -3.16 -8.89 4.37
N LYS A 121 -2.67 -9.31 3.21
CA LYS A 121 -1.84 -8.51 2.32
C LYS A 121 -2.56 -8.34 1.00
N VAL A 122 -2.60 -7.13 0.50
CA VAL A 122 -3.31 -6.75 -0.72
C VAL A 122 -2.39 -5.93 -1.60
N VAL A 123 -2.41 -6.23 -2.87
CA VAL A 123 -1.81 -5.38 -3.92
C VAL A 123 -2.93 -4.83 -4.78
N VAL A 124 -2.96 -3.53 -4.92
CA VAL A 124 -3.87 -2.83 -5.82
C VAL A 124 -3.08 -2.39 -7.04
N ASP A 125 -3.51 -2.80 -8.23
CA ASP A 125 -2.87 -2.45 -9.49
C ASP A 125 -3.89 -1.96 -10.54
N ARG A 126 -3.46 -1.78 -11.77
CA ARG A 126 -4.32 -1.38 -12.90
C ARG A 126 -4.91 -2.56 -13.68
N SER A 127 -4.77 -3.78 -13.20
CA SER A 127 -5.34 -4.92 -13.90
C SER A 127 -6.86 -4.83 -13.96
N VAL A 128 -7.41 -5.42 -15.00
CA VAL A 128 -8.86 -5.60 -15.19
C VAL A 128 -9.26 -7.06 -14.95
N MET A 129 -8.36 -7.85 -14.40
CA MET A 129 -8.64 -9.23 -14.05
C MET A 129 -9.42 -9.30 -12.74
N PRO A 130 -10.33 -10.28 -12.59
CA PRO A 130 -11.01 -10.51 -11.32
C PRO A 130 -10.00 -10.67 -10.18
N PRO A 131 -10.35 -10.27 -8.94
CA PRO A 131 -9.49 -10.44 -7.79
C PRO A 131 -9.06 -11.90 -7.59
N TRP A 132 -7.80 -12.13 -7.33
CA TRP A 132 -7.23 -13.47 -7.10
C TRP A 132 -6.13 -13.42 -6.04
N THR A 133 -5.83 -14.56 -5.43
CA THR A 133 -4.77 -14.69 -4.43
C THR A 133 -3.58 -15.44 -5.03
N ASP A 134 -2.39 -14.86 -4.91
CA ASP A 134 -1.16 -15.46 -5.43
C ASP A 134 -0.56 -16.51 -4.48
N GLU A 135 0.52 -17.16 -4.91
CA GLU A 135 1.22 -18.21 -4.16
C GLU A 135 1.79 -17.72 -2.82
N SER A 136 2.01 -16.43 -2.67
CA SER A 136 2.46 -15.79 -1.43
C SER A 136 1.30 -15.39 -0.50
N ASN A 137 0.08 -15.81 -0.81
CA ASN A 137 -1.14 -15.46 -0.11
C ASN A 137 -1.41 -13.94 -0.09
N ILE A 138 -1.05 -13.26 -1.17
CA ILE A 138 -1.33 -11.84 -1.40
C ILE A 138 -2.54 -11.73 -2.32
N LEU A 139 -3.57 -10.99 -1.89
CA LEU A 139 -4.72 -10.68 -2.72
C LEU A 139 -4.32 -9.63 -3.77
N ARG A 140 -4.52 -9.96 -5.03
CA ARG A 140 -4.34 -9.08 -6.19
C ARG A 140 -5.69 -8.54 -6.61
N VAL A 141 -5.83 -7.23 -6.71
CA VAL A 141 -7.09 -6.58 -7.07
C VAL A 141 -6.84 -5.36 -7.94
N GLY A 142 -7.58 -5.23 -9.03
CA GLY A 142 -7.53 -4.03 -9.86
C GLY A 142 -8.14 -2.81 -9.16
N ILE A 143 -7.64 -1.61 -9.47
CA ILE A 143 -8.12 -0.37 -8.86
C ILE A 143 -9.62 -0.15 -9.06
N TYR A 144 -10.20 -0.67 -10.14
CA TYR A 144 -11.64 -0.56 -10.42
C TYR A 144 -12.48 -1.51 -9.57
N ASP A 145 -11.91 -2.67 -9.19
CA ASP A 145 -12.58 -3.67 -8.35
C ASP A 145 -12.29 -3.45 -6.86
N PHE A 146 -11.25 -2.68 -6.55
CA PHE A 146 -10.83 -2.43 -5.18
C PHE A 146 -11.95 -1.89 -4.27
N PRO A 147 -12.82 -0.97 -4.71
CA PRO A 147 -13.96 -0.51 -3.92
C PRO A 147 -14.96 -1.62 -3.59
N PHE A 148 -15.01 -2.68 -4.38
CA PHE A 148 -15.94 -3.80 -4.23
C PHE A 148 -15.26 -5.06 -3.69
N ALA A 149 -13.94 -5.06 -3.53
CA ALA A 149 -13.20 -6.23 -3.08
C ALA A 149 -13.58 -6.59 -1.65
N TYR A 150 -13.95 -7.84 -1.46
CA TYR A 150 -14.22 -8.41 -0.15
C TYR A 150 -12.89 -8.66 0.61
N TRP A 151 -12.68 -7.94 1.68
CA TRP A 151 -11.40 -7.94 2.41
C TRP A 151 -11.38 -8.87 3.62
N GLY A 152 -12.38 -9.76 3.74
CA GLY A 152 -12.50 -10.73 4.79
C GLY A 152 -13.26 -10.23 6.01
N GLY A 153 -14.42 -10.81 6.23
CA GLY A 153 -15.32 -10.56 7.35
C GLY A 153 -16.17 -9.31 7.16
N ASP A 154 -17.42 -9.52 6.96
CA ASP A 154 -18.56 -8.60 7.03
C ASP A 154 -18.21 -7.09 6.94
N LEU A 155 -17.86 -6.66 5.74
CA LEU A 155 -18.10 -5.29 5.34
C LEU A 155 -19.50 -5.24 4.73
N ASP A 156 -20.48 -5.61 5.55
CA ASP A 156 -21.85 -5.22 5.28
C ASP A 156 -21.91 -3.68 5.29
N LEU A 157 -22.17 -3.12 4.12
CA LEU A 157 -22.62 -1.74 3.96
C LEU A 157 -24.04 -1.62 4.48
#